data_55780367260a5a5eaf7a1ca5cd546eda
#
_entry.id   55780367260a5a5eaf7a1ca5cd546eda
#
_cell.length_a   1.000
_cell.length_b   1.000
_cell.length_c   1.000
_cell.angle_alpha   90.00
_cell.angle_beta   90.00
_cell.angle_gamma   90.00
#
_symmetry.space_group_name_H-M   'P 1'
#
loop_
_entity.id
_entity.type
_entity.pdbx_description
1 polymer ?
#
loop_
_entity_poly.entity_id
_entity_poly.type
_entity_poly.pdbx_seq_one_letter_code
_entity_poly.pdbx_strand_id
1 'polypeptide(L)'
;MNNIFVYIENENSAVADVSLELLTKGRELADTLKVKLEAVVVGHNLEGIGSDLAKYGADTVWIADDEIFAPFRTLPHTAVMCGLIEQEKPQIVLFGATPVGRDFAPRVSSTLHSGLTADCTQLVIGDHLDPKTKIEYKDLLYQIRPAFGGNIIATIVNPDHRPQMATVREGVMKKELAAQPAAGEERAIEWKKFVKDTDLVVKIVDRQIEEKKIDIKGASIIVAGGYGLGSKENFKLVYDLAEVLGAEVGASRAAVDAGFTEHERQIGQTGVTVRPKLYIACGISGQIQHTAGMDQSAMVISINTDPDAPINKIADYAITGDVNEVIPKMIKYYKQNSK
;
A
#
# COMPACT_ATOMS: atom_id res chain seq x y z
N MET A 1 17.69 18.74 13.23
CA MET A 1 17.17 17.65 12.42
C MET A 1 15.94 18.16 11.72
N ASN A 2 15.76 17.78 10.46
CA ASN A 2 14.66 18.26 9.65
C ASN A 2 13.48 17.28 9.72
N ASN A 3 12.29 17.77 9.46
CA ASN A 3 11.03 17.05 9.62
C ASN A 3 10.84 15.89 8.60
N ILE A 4 9.79 15.11 8.78
CA ILE A 4 9.37 14.07 7.86
C ILE A 4 8.18 14.59 7.06
N PHE A 5 8.23 14.46 5.74
CA PHE A 5 7.12 14.76 4.85
C PHE A 5 6.41 13.48 4.41
N VAL A 6 5.08 13.53 4.38
CA VAL A 6 4.24 12.53 3.73
C VAL A 6 3.43 13.24 2.65
N TYR A 7 3.60 12.84 1.40
CA TYR A 7 2.74 13.30 0.33
C TYR A 7 1.37 12.63 0.44
N ILE A 8 0.33 13.44 0.46
CA ILE A 8 -1.06 13.00 0.60
C ILE A 8 -1.70 12.92 -0.78
N GLU A 9 -1.86 11.70 -1.27
CA GLU A 9 -2.61 11.45 -2.48
C GLU A 9 -4.10 11.66 -2.21
N ASN A 10 -4.73 12.49 -3.03
CA ASN A 10 -6.14 12.82 -2.89
C ASN A 10 -6.82 12.93 -4.26
N GLU A 11 -8.11 12.64 -4.26
CA GLU A 11 -8.98 12.84 -5.41
C GLU A 11 -10.31 13.39 -4.94
N ASN A 12 -10.72 14.57 -5.44
CA ASN A 12 -11.95 15.27 -5.03
C ASN A 12 -12.06 15.35 -3.48
N SER A 13 -11.00 15.75 -2.82
CA SER A 13 -10.85 15.84 -1.36
C SER A 13 -10.85 14.48 -0.61
N ALA A 14 -11.09 13.35 -1.29
CA ALA A 14 -10.96 12.04 -0.69
C ALA A 14 -9.49 11.64 -0.62
N VAL A 15 -8.98 11.41 0.60
CA VAL A 15 -7.61 10.98 0.84
C VAL A 15 -7.46 9.48 0.59
N ALA A 16 -6.44 9.09 -0.17
CA ALA A 16 -6.13 7.70 -0.42
C ALA A 16 -5.67 6.99 0.89
N ASP A 17 -6.15 5.77 1.11
CA ASP A 17 -5.86 4.99 2.33
C ASP A 17 -4.36 4.84 2.59
N VAL A 18 -3.55 4.64 1.55
CA VAL A 18 -2.10 4.55 1.68
C VAL A 18 -1.47 5.80 2.31
N SER A 19 -2.03 6.99 2.04
CA SER A 19 -1.55 8.24 2.65
C SER A 19 -1.81 8.26 4.16
N LEU A 20 -2.94 7.71 4.62
CA LEU A 20 -3.28 7.58 6.02
C LEU A 20 -2.42 6.50 6.71
N GLU A 21 -2.13 5.40 6.02
CA GLU A 21 -1.16 4.39 6.45
C GLU A 21 0.22 5.02 6.65
N LEU A 22 0.64 5.87 5.70
CA LEU A 22 1.93 6.56 5.74
C LEU A 22 2.01 7.62 6.83
N LEU A 23 0.91 8.31 7.16
CA LEU A 23 0.89 9.21 8.32
C LEU A 23 1.06 8.44 9.62
N THR A 24 0.38 7.31 9.78
CA THR A 24 0.55 6.43 10.96
C THR A 24 2.01 5.99 11.10
N LYS A 25 2.63 5.51 10.02
CA LYS A 25 4.03 5.11 10.04
C LYS A 25 4.98 6.30 10.19
N GLY A 26 4.69 7.41 9.54
CA GLY A 26 5.43 8.65 9.64
C GLY A 26 5.47 9.19 11.07
N ARG A 27 4.36 9.05 11.84
CA ARG A 27 4.31 9.43 13.25
C ARG A 27 5.28 8.59 14.09
N GLU A 28 5.28 7.27 13.90
CA GLU A 28 6.22 6.37 14.57
C GLU A 28 7.71 6.75 14.30
N LEU A 29 8.03 7.03 13.02
CA LEU A 29 9.37 7.46 12.62
C LEU A 29 9.72 8.84 13.19
N ALA A 30 8.78 9.78 13.17
CA ALA A 30 8.98 11.15 13.68
C ALA A 30 9.19 11.16 15.20
N ASP A 31 8.45 10.32 15.93
CA ASP A 31 8.64 10.16 17.38
C ASP A 31 10.01 9.57 17.71
N THR A 32 10.46 8.59 16.93
CA THR A 32 11.80 8.01 17.07
C THR A 32 12.89 9.06 16.85
N LEU A 33 12.75 9.90 15.83
CA LEU A 33 13.69 10.96 15.48
C LEU A 33 13.51 12.25 16.29
N LYS A 34 12.41 12.36 17.07
CA LYS A 34 12.02 13.57 17.82
C LYS A 34 11.87 14.80 16.92
N VAL A 35 11.22 14.63 15.78
CA VAL A 35 10.94 15.68 14.79
C VAL A 35 9.45 15.77 14.51
N LYS A 36 9.01 16.79 13.74
CA LYS A 36 7.63 16.91 13.31
C LYS A 36 7.33 15.99 12.14
N LEU A 37 6.07 15.49 12.11
CA LEU A 37 5.46 14.88 10.95
C LEU A 37 4.64 15.94 10.21
N GLU A 38 4.92 16.12 8.93
CA GLU A 38 4.25 17.11 8.11
C GLU A 38 3.62 16.45 6.88
N ALA A 39 2.35 16.72 6.67
CA ALA A 39 1.61 16.29 5.49
C ALA A 39 1.74 17.32 4.38
N VAL A 40 1.88 16.89 3.13
CA VAL A 40 1.89 17.78 1.96
C VAL A 40 0.73 17.40 1.06
N VAL A 41 -0.20 18.32 0.86
CA VAL A 41 -1.42 18.14 0.08
C VAL A 41 -1.41 19.12 -1.09
N VAL A 42 -1.56 18.58 -2.29
CA VAL A 42 -1.70 19.38 -3.53
C VAL A 42 -2.97 18.91 -4.22
N GLY A 43 -3.90 19.82 -4.48
CA GLY A 43 -5.18 19.45 -5.06
C GLY A 43 -6.14 20.64 -5.22
N HIS A 44 -7.44 20.35 -5.19
CA HIS A 44 -8.50 21.34 -5.28
C HIS A 44 -9.66 21.01 -4.34
N ASN A 45 -10.30 22.04 -3.76
CA ASN A 45 -11.36 21.91 -2.74
C ASN A 45 -10.90 21.15 -1.48
N LEU A 46 -9.81 21.59 -0.87
CA LEU A 46 -9.15 20.91 0.24
C LEU A 46 -9.58 21.41 1.64
N GLU A 47 -10.72 22.09 1.73
CA GLU A 47 -11.23 22.62 3.01
C GLU A 47 -11.36 21.51 4.07
N GLY A 48 -10.85 21.78 5.27
CA GLY A 48 -10.95 20.89 6.44
C GLY A 48 -10.04 19.68 6.43
N ILE A 49 -9.25 19.45 5.37
CA ILE A 49 -8.37 18.29 5.25
C ILE A 49 -7.31 18.24 6.37
N GLY A 50 -6.86 19.40 6.84
CA GLY A 50 -5.89 19.49 7.92
C GLY A 50 -6.36 18.83 9.21
N SER A 51 -7.62 19.06 9.59
CA SER A 51 -8.20 18.45 10.79
C SER A 51 -8.32 16.94 10.69
N ASP A 52 -8.54 16.41 9.49
CA ASP A 52 -8.63 14.96 9.26
C ASP A 52 -7.25 14.31 9.31
N LEU A 53 -6.24 14.93 8.72
CA LEU A 53 -4.87 14.43 8.75
C LEU A 53 -4.23 14.54 10.13
N ALA A 54 -4.60 15.54 10.93
CA ALA A 54 -4.17 15.68 12.33
C ALA A 54 -4.56 14.48 13.19
N LYS A 55 -5.70 13.83 12.91
CA LYS A 55 -6.14 12.61 13.59
C LYS A 55 -5.17 11.44 13.40
N TYR A 56 -4.40 11.46 12.30
CA TYR A 56 -3.35 10.47 12.00
C TYR A 56 -1.95 10.93 12.37
N GLY A 57 -1.84 12.05 13.11
CA GLY A 57 -0.59 12.51 13.72
C GLY A 57 0.19 13.55 12.94
N ALA A 58 -0.39 14.20 11.91
CA ALA A 58 0.26 15.30 11.21
C ALA A 58 0.33 16.55 12.10
N ASP A 59 1.54 17.00 12.43
CA ASP A 59 1.75 18.23 13.22
C ASP A 59 1.49 19.48 12.38
N THR A 60 1.90 19.46 11.11
CA THR A 60 1.70 20.53 10.14
C THR A 60 1.15 19.96 8.84
N VAL A 61 0.25 20.69 8.19
CA VAL A 61 -0.32 20.32 6.90
C VAL A 61 -0.06 21.45 5.90
N TRP A 62 0.80 21.18 4.94
CA TRP A 62 1.11 22.08 3.83
C TRP A 62 0.10 21.90 2.72
N ILE A 63 -0.58 22.99 2.31
CA ILE A 63 -1.70 22.93 1.37
C ILE A 63 -1.43 23.82 0.16
N ALA A 64 -1.49 23.21 -1.03
CA ALA A 64 -1.62 23.93 -2.30
C ALA A 64 -3.00 23.63 -2.89
N ASP A 65 -3.96 24.51 -2.66
CA ASP A 65 -5.34 24.37 -3.14
C ASP A 65 -5.56 25.33 -4.32
N ASP A 66 -5.72 24.76 -5.51
CA ASP A 66 -6.05 25.52 -6.71
C ASP A 66 -6.61 24.55 -7.78
N GLU A 67 -7.53 25.05 -8.61
CA GLU A 67 -8.14 24.30 -9.71
C GLU A 67 -7.12 23.71 -10.69
N ILE A 68 -5.95 24.35 -10.83
CA ILE A 68 -4.88 23.88 -11.73
C ILE A 68 -4.32 22.51 -11.32
N PHE A 69 -4.53 22.05 -10.08
CA PHE A 69 -4.04 20.77 -9.59
C PHE A 69 -5.04 19.62 -9.77
N ALA A 70 -6.24 19.90 -10.20
CA ALA A 70 -7.28 18.92 -10.47
C ALA A 70 -7.61 18.84 -11.98
N PRO A 71 -7.71 17.64 -12.56
CA PRO A 71 -7.23 16.37 -12.01
C PRO A 71 -5.70 16.31 -11.95
N PHE A 72 -5.17 15.31 -11.23
CA PHE A 72 -3.72 15.13 -11.03
C PHE A 72 -2.93 15.17 -12.35
N ARG A 73 -1.85 15.95 -12.35
CA ARG A 73 -0.85 16.02 -13.42
C ARG A 73 0.53 16.04 -12.80
N THR A 74 1.42 15.18 -13.28
CA THR A 74 2.71 14.94 -12.65
C THR A 74 3.60 16.18 -12.58
N LEU A 75 3.66 16.99 -13.66
CA LEU A 75 4.57 18.15 -13.72
C LEU A 75 4.27 19.21 -12.66
N PRO A 76 3.04 19.78 -12.57
CA PRO A 76 2.78 20.83 -11.59
C PRO A 76 2.90 20.33 -10.15
N HIS A 77 2.49 19.08 -9.86
CA HIS A 77 2.68 18.49 -8.54
C HIS A 77 4.18 18.31 -8.22
N THR A 78 5.00 17.90 -9.20
CA THR A 78 6.46 17.80 -9.03
C THR A 78 7.08 19.16 -8.73
N ALA A 79 6.68 20.23 -9.44
CA ALA A 79 7.20 21.55 -9.21
C ALA A 79 6.90 22.05 -7.78
N VAL A 80 5.66 21.86 -7.31
CA VAL A 80 5.26 22.24 -5.94
C VAL A 80 6.05 21.44 -4.91
N MET A 81 6.10 20.11 -5.07
CA MET A 81 6.77 19.24 -4.10
C MET A 81 8.27 19.50 -4.02
N CYS A 82 8.95 19.65 -5.15
CA CYS A 82 10.38 19.97 -5.19
C CYS A 82 10.65 21.35 -4.58
N GLY A 83 9.86 22.37 -4.95
CA GLY A 83 10.04 23.70 -4.38
C GLY A 83 9.86 23.74 -2.86
N LEU A 84 8.86 23.03 -2.33
CA LEU A 84 8.65 22.92 -0.89
C LEU A 84 9.79 22.13 -0.21
N ILE A 85 10.27 21.04 -0.81
CA ILE A 85 11.40 20.26 -0.28
C ILE A 85 12.69 21.09 -0.24
N GLU A 86 12.96 21.88 -1.27
CA GLU A 86 14.12 22.77 -1.31
C GLU A 86 14.06 23.89 -0.25
N GLN A 87 12.85 24.37 0.04
CA GLN A 87 12.60 25.40 1.06
C GLN A 87 12.71 24.83 2.47
N GLU A 88 12.01 23.76 2.79
CA GLU A 88 11.86 23.22 4.16
C GLU A 88 12.92 22.16 4.51
N LYS A 89 13.55 21.55 3.51
CA LYS A 89 14.65 20.57 3.63
C LYS A 89 14.32 19.40 4.57
N PRO A 90 13.22 18.66 4.34
CA PRO A 90 12.90 17.49 5.14
C PRO A 90 14.02 16.45 5.04
N GLN A 91 14.20 15.64 6.09
CA GLN A 91 15.17 14.55 6.04
C GLN A 91 14.61 13.28 5.40
N ILE A 92 13.29 13.09 5.45
CA ILE A 92 12.57 11.93 4.89
C ILE A 92 11.35 12.44 4.14
N VAL A 93 11.07 11.84 2.98
CA VAL A 93 9.82 12.05 2.23
C VAL A 93 9.23 10.72 1.83
N LEU A 94 7.95 10.51 2.15
CA LEU A 94 7.23 9.27 1.90
C LEU A 94 6.10 9.49 0.90
N PHE A 95 5.92 8.51 0.00
CA PHE A 95 4.88 8.47 -1.03
C PHE A 95 4.18 7.12 -1.03
N GLY A 96 2.90 7.04 -1.42
CA GLY A 96 2.25 5.78 -1.74
C GLY A 96 2.81 5.15 -3.02
N ALA A 97 2.90 3.83 -3.10
CA ALA A 97 3.28 3.11 -4.33
C ALA A 97 2.06 2.82 -5.22
N THR A 98 1.12 3.76 -5.29
CA THR A 98 -0.03 3.77 -6.20
C THR A 98 0.40 4.03 -7.64
N PRO A 99 -0.48 3.92 -8.64
CA PRO A 99 -0.18 4.38 -10.00
C PRO A 99 0.27 5.85 -10.05
N VAL A 100 -0.35 6.73 -9.24
CA VAL A 100 0.04 8.14 -9.12
C VAL A 100 1.43 8.26 -8.50
N GLY A 101 1.67 7.65 -7.36
CA GLY A 101 2.95 7.75 -6.67
C GLY A 101 4.12 7.13 -7.44
N ARG A 102 3.86 6.07 -8.21
CA ARG A 102 4.88 5.43 -9.07
C ARG A 102 5.29 6.29 -10.28
N ASP A 103 4.43 7.19 -10.75
CA ASP A 103 4.80 8.19 -11.76
C ASP A 103 5.44 9.43 -11.10
N PHE A 104 4.89 9.87 -9.98
CA PHE A 104 5.23 11.13 -9.32
C PHE A 104 6.56 11.09 -8.56
N ALA A 105 6.73 10.13 -7.64
CA ALA A 105 7.91 10.08 -6.76
C ALA A 105 9.25 9.96 -7.49
N PRO A 106 9.39 9.19 -8.61
CA PRO A 106 10.63 9.16 -9.38
C PRO A 106 10.97 10.50 -10.02
N ARG A 107 9.98 11.32 -10.40
CA ARG A 107 10.23 12.65 -10.94
C ARG A 107 10.76 13.60 -9.87
N VAL A 108 10.17 13.57 -8.68
CA VAL A 108 10.69 14.34 -7.53
C VAL A 108 12.13 13.92 -7.23
N SER A 109 12.39 12.61 -7.17
CA SER A 109 13.72 12.04 -6.94
C SER A 109 14.74 12.49 -7.99
N SER A 110 14.38 12.42 -9.26
CA SER A 110 15.25 12.85 -10.36
C SER A 110 15.54 14.34 -10.33
N THR A 111 14.53 15.17 -10.06
CA THR A 111 14.69 16.62 -9.99
C THR A 111 15.60 17.05 -8.85
N LEU A 112 15.49 16.42 -7.70
CA LEU A 112 16.28 16.71 -6.49
C LEU A 112 17.65 15.99 -6.47
N HIS A 113 17.92 15.13 -7.45
CA HIS A 113 19.12 14.27 -7.49
C HIS A 113 19.31 13.47 -6.18
N SER A 114 18.22 13.01 -5.58
CA SER A 114 18.23 12.21 -4.35
C SER A 114 17.64 10.82 -4.58
N GLY A 115 18.14 9.81 -3.85
CA GLY A 115 17.74 8.42 -4.02
C GLY A 115 16.30 8.16 -3.60
N LEU A 116 15.61 7.29 -4.35
CA LEU A 116 14.27 6.81 -4.04
C LEU A 116 14.24 5.27 -4.04
N THR A 117 13.78 4.68 -2.95
CA THR A 117 13.52 3.24 -2.92
C THR A 117 12.04 2.98 -3.20
N ALA A 118 11.79 2.21 -4.25
CA ALA A 118 10.42 1.94 -4.69
C ALA A 118 9.82 0.70 -4.02
N ASP A 119 8.50 0.75 -3.72
CA ASP A 119 7.68 -0.38 -3.33
C ASP A 119 8.13 -1.04 -2.02
N CYS A 120 8.46 -0.22 -1.02
CA CYS A 120 8.84 -0.66 0.31
C CYS A 120 7.66 -1.34 1.02
N THR A 121 7.99 -2.35 1.85
CA THR A 121 7.03 -3.04 2.70
C THR A 121 7.26 -2.76 4.19
N GLN A 122 8.43 -2.23 4.53
CA GLN A 122 8.74 -1.83 5.91
C GLN A 122 9.70 -0.64 5.92
N LEU A 123 9.57 0.23 6.92
CA LEU A 123 10.41 1.40 7.18
C LEU A 123 10.82 1.41 8.65
N VAL A 124 12.11 1.60 8.94
CA VAL A 124 12.65 1.63 10.32
C VAL A 124 13.78 2.66 10.39
N ILE A 125 13.94 3.32 11.53
CA ILE A 125 15.13 4.15 11.80
C ILE A 125 16.22 3.28 12.41
N GLY A 126 17.45 3.45 11.95
CA GLY A 126 18.59 2.72 12.47
C GLY A 126 19.94 3.36 12.15
N ASP A 127 20.98 2.89 12.81
CA ASP A 127 22.36 3.33 12.61
C ASP A 127 23.07 2.38 11.65
N HIS A 128 23.85 2.90 10.72
CA HIS A 128 24.57 2.13 9.72
C HIS A 128 26.06 2.40 9.76
N LEU A 129 26.84 1.33 9.92
CA LEU A 129 28.29 1.37 9.76
C LEU A 129 28.64 0.92 8.33
N ASP A 130 29.18 1.82 7.52
CA ASP A 130 29.69 1.47 6.21
C ASP A 130 30.89 0.49 6.33
N PRO A 131 30.78 -0.72 5.80
CA PRO A 131 31.83 -1.73 5.97
C PRO A 131 33.15 -1.38 5.26
N LYS A 132 33.10 -0.49 4.24
CA LYS A 132 34.28 -0.07 3.46
C LYS A 132 34.96 1.14 4.07
N THR A 133 34.19 2.19 4.32
CA THR A 133 34.72 3.48 4.81
C THR A 133 34.87 3.52 6.34
N LYS A 134 34.22 2.60 7.05
CA LYS A 134 34.12 2.57 8.52
C LYS A 134 33.46 3.83 9.12
N ILE A 135 32.72 4.59 8.30
CA ILE A 135 31.94 5.73 8.76
C ILE A 135 30.64 5.21 9.37
N GLU A 136 30.31 5.68 10.56
CA GLU A 136 29.06 5.42 11.23
C GLU A 136 28.07 6.53 10.92
N TYR A 137 26.92 6.17 10.33
CA TYR A 137 25.81 7.06 10.04
C TYR A 137 24.69 6.81 11.05
N LYS A 138 24.15 7.86 11.63
CA LYS A 138 23.09 7.81 12.64
C LYS A 138 21.74 8.17 12.03
N ASP A 139 20.68 7.60 12.62
CA ASP A 139 19.28 7.97 12.33
C ASP A 139 18.93 7.87 10.84
N LEU A 140 19.41 6.84 10.14
CA LEU A 140 19.05 6.59 8.75
C LEU A 140 17.70 5.88 8.63
N LEU A 141 16.99 6.19 7.54
CA LEU A 141 15.80 5.44 7.14
C LEU A 141 16.23 4.13 6.47
N TYR A 142 15.94 3.01 7.10
CA TYR A 142 16.03 1.68 6.50
C TYR A 142 14.79 1.43 5.67
N GLN A 143 14.99 1.30 4.37
CA GLN A 143 13.96 1.15 3.35
C GLN A 143 13.96 -0.31 2.92
N ILE A 144 13.02 -1.08 3.45
CA ILE A 144 12.99 -2.54 3.34
C ILE A 144 11.96 -2.93 2.28
N ARG A 145 12.39 -3.73 1.31
CA ARG A 145 11.53 -4.20 0.23
C ARG A 145 11.85 -5.62 -0.20
N PRO A 146 10.85 -6.38 -0.69
CA PRO A 146 11.11 -7.65 -1.37
C PRO A 146 11.87 -7.42 -2.69
N ALA A 147 12.81 -8.30 -2.99
CA ALA A 147 13.57 -8.34 -4.21
C ALA A 147 13.55 -9.75 -4.82
N PHE A 148 13.87 -9.87 -6.12
CA PHE A 148 13.96 -11.15 -6.83
C PHE A 148 12.74 -12.06 -6.63
N GLY A 149 11.54 -11.55 -6.93
CA GLY A 149 10.30 -12.32 -6.81
C GLY A 149 9.87 -12.61 -5.38
N GLY A 150 10.41 -11.86 -4.40
CA GLY A 150 10.05 -12.00 -2.98
C GLY A 150 10.93 -12.99 -2.19
N ASN A 151 11.88 -13.67 -2.84
CA ASN A 151 12.76 -14.63 -2.17
C ASN A 151 13.87 -13.94 -1.33
N ILE A 152 14.11 -12.66 -1.55
CA ILE A 152 15.13 -11.88 -0.85
C ILE A 152 14.49 -10.61 -0.34
N ILE A 153 14.81 -10.24 0.89
CA ILE A 153 14.48 -8.94 1.47
C ILE A 153 15.73 -8.07 1.37
N ALA A 154 15.62 -6.94 0.68
CA ALA A 154 16.67 -5.95 0.58
C ALA A 154 16.42 -4.79 1.56
N THR A 155 17.41 -4.44 2.36
CA THR A 155 17.44 -3.23 3.17
C THR A 155 18.31 -2.20 2.47
N ILE A 156 17.71 -1.09 2.05
CA ILE A 156 18.39 0.00 1.35
C ILE A 156 18.55 1.17 2.30
N VAL A 157 19.72 1.78 2.29
CA VAL A 157 20.06 2.99 3.05
C VAL A 157 20.61 4.05 2.10
N ASN A 158 20.33 5.32 2.40
CA ASN A 158 20.83 6.47 1.65
C ASN A 158 21.54 7.42 2.62
N PRO A 159 22.84 7.21 2.91
CA PRO A 159 23.54 7.97 3.95
C PRO A 159 23.87 9.40 3.55
N ASP A 160 24.17 9.67 2.27
CA ASP A 160 24.82 10.91 1.84
C ASP A 160 23.84 11.98 1.35
N HIS A 161 22.65 11.58 0.85
CA HIS A 161 21.70 12.51 0.23
C HIS A 161 20.43 12.67 1.05
N ARG A 162 19.86 13.86 0.98
CA ARG A 162 18.57 14.20 1.59
C ARG A 162 17.67 14.89 0.58
N PRO A 163 16.34 14.69 0.69
CA PRO A 163 15.67 13.76 1.61
C PRO A 163 15.93 12.28 1.26
N GLN A 164 15.82 11.40 2.27
CA GLN A 164 15.71 9.96 2.03
C GLN A 164 14.28 9.68 1.58
N MET A 165 14.10 9.10 0.38
CA MET A 165 12.75 8.95 -0.19
C MET A 165 12.38 7.49 -0.39
N ALA A 166 11.11 7.17 -0.10
CA ALA A 166 10.54 5.85 -0.33
C ALA A 166 9.13 5.95 -0.89
N THR A 167 8.79 5.08 -1.85
CA THR A 167 7.38 4.73 -2.08
C THR A 167 7.04 3.48 -1.29
N VAL A 168 5.86 3.43 -0.70
CA VAL A 168 5.40 2.32 0.15
C VAL A 168 4.19 1.65 -0.46
N ARG A 169 4.23 0.32 -0.52
CA ARG A 169 3.13 -0.48 -1.06
C ARG A 169 1.85 -0.24 -0.26
N GLU A 170 0.73 -0.16 -0.96
CA GLU A 170 -0.59 -0.04 -0.33
C GLU A 170 -0.91 -1.27 0.51
N GLY A 171 -1.57 -1.07 1.65
CA GLY A 171 -2.04 -2.14 2.50
C GLY A 171 -0.95 -2.85 3.33
N VAL A 172 0.30 -2.39 3.32
CA VAL A 172 1.37 -3.01 4.12
C VAL A 172 1.65 -2.30 5.44
N MET A 173 1.26 -1.04 5.56
CA MET A 173 1.34 -0.30 6.82
C MET A 173 -0.04 -0.26 7.49
N LYS A 174 -0.07 -0.03 8.79
CA LYS A 174 -1.34 0.11 9.52
C LYS A 174 -1.93 1.49 9.30
N LYS A 175 -3.25 1.56 9.19
CA LYS A 175 -4.02 2.80 9.23
C LYS A 175 -4.69 2.91 10.60
N GLU A 176 -4.06 3.65 11.51
CA GLU A 176 -4.53 3.81 12.89
C GLU A 176 -4.56 5.30 13.27
N LEU A 177 -5.57 5.69 14.03
CA LEU A 177 -5.62 7.04 14.59
C LEU A 177 -4.49 7.22 15.60
N ALA A 178 -3.87 8.38 15.63
CA ALA A 178 -2.88 8.71 16.63
C ALA A 178 -3.47 8.66 18.04
N ALA A 179 -2.70 8.21 19.01
CA ALA A 179 -3.15 8.14 20.41
C ALA A 179 -3.59 9.50 20.95
N GLN A 180 -2.98 10.57 20.45
CA GLN A 180 -3.42 11.94 20.65
C GLN A 180 -3.38 12.64 19.29
N PRO A 181 -4.47 13.31 18.86
CA PRO A 181 -4.43 14.12 17.64
C PRO A 181 -3.34 15.18 17.75
N ALA A 182 -2.60 15.36 16.65
CA ALA A 182 -1.61 16.42 16.54
C ALA A 182 -2.29 17.79 16.32
N ALA A 183 -1.51 18.86 16.27
CA ALA A 183 -2.05 20.21 16.09
C ALA A 183 -2.69 20.42 14.70
N GLY A 184 -2.17 19.74 13.67
CA GLY A 184 -2.67 19.88 12.30
C GLY A 184 -2.59 21.31 11.80
N GLU A 185 -1.51 22.06 12.15
CA GLU A 185 -1.34 23.44 11.74
C GLU A 185 -1.33 23.55 10.22
N GLU A 186 -2.37 24.16 9.64
CA GLU A 186 -2.45 24.37 8.20
C GLU A 186 -1.54 25.51 7.74
N ARG A 187 -0.77 25.27 6.70
CA ARG A 187 0.12 26.24 6.06
C ARG A 187 -0.09 26.24 4.56
N ALA A 188 -0.43 27.39 4.02
CA ALA A 188 -0.56 27.56 2.58
C ALA A 188 0.82 27.47 1.90
N ILE A 189 0.90 26.70 0.82
CA ILE A 189 2.07 26.66 -0.07
C ILE A 189 1.92 27.80 -1.09
N GLU A 190 2.90 28.66 -1.18
CA GLU A 190 2.96 29.70 -2.22
C GLU A 190 3.37 29.09 -3.58
N TRP A 191 2.57 28.14 -4.06
CA TRP A 191 2.85 27.28 -5.21
C TRP A 191 3.19 28.07 -6.50
N LYS A 192 2.67 29.29 -6.68
CA LYS A 192 2.98 30.16 -7.82
C LYS A 192 4.46 30.54 -7.95
N LYS A 193 5.22 30.39 -6.87
CA LYS A 193 6.68 30.58 -6.91
C LYS A 193 7.40 29.39 -7.55
N PHE A 194 6.79 28.23 -7.54
CA PHE A 194 7.41 26.97 -7.97
C PHE A 194 6.94 26.50 -9.34
N VAL A 195 5.66 26.66 -9.65
CA VAL A 195 5.04 26.22 -10.91
C VAL A 195 5.28 27.24 -12.02
N LYS A 196 5.82 26.77 -13.14
CA LYS A 196 6.08 27.55 -14.36
C LYS A 196 5.10 27.15 -15.47
N ASP A 197 4.97 27.97 -16.50
CA ASP A 197 4.13 27.66 -17.66
C ASP A 197 4.53 26.33 -18.32
N THR A 198 5.80 25.98 -18.28
CA THR A 198 6.33 24.70 -18.79
C THR A 198 5.82 23.49 -18.02
N ASP A 199 5.36 23.65 -16.80
CA ASP A 199 4.80 22.57 -15.98
C ASP A 199 3.30 22.36 -16.28
N LEU A 200 2.66 23.26 -17.00
CA LEU A 200 1.24 23.26 -17.34
C LEU A 200 0.95 22.84 -18.78
N VAL A 201 1.96 22.39 -19.54
CA VAL A 201 1.85 22.06 -20.97
C VAL A 201 0.97 20.83 -21.25
N VAL A 202 0.79 19.95 -20.29
CA VAL A 202 -0.06 18.75 -20.42
C VAL A 202 -1.49 19.11 -20.01
N LYS A 203 -2.45 18.82 -20.91
CA LYS A 203 -3.88 18.99 -20.66
C LYS A 203 -4.58 17.63 -20.73
N ILE A 204 -5.36 17.31 -19.71
CA ILE A 204 -6.22 16.12 -19.70
C ILE A 204 -7.45 16.45 -20.56
N VAL A 205 -7.65 15.69 -21.62
CA VAL A 205 -8.76 15.89 -22.57
C VAL A 205 -9.98 15.06 -22.14
N ASP A 206 -9.75 13.84 -21.68
CA ASP A 206 -10.79 12.93 -21.22
C ASP A 206 -10.23 12.00 -20.14
N ARG A 207 -11.08 11.54 -19.24
CA ARG A 207 -10.77 10.61 -18.18
C ARG A 207 -11.88 9.58 -18.06
N GLN A 208 -11.56 8.33 -18.38
CA GLN A 208 -12.47 7.21 -18.21
C GLN A 208 -12.15 6.53 -16.87
N ILE A 209 -13.12 6.50 -15.98
CA ILE A 209 -13.04 5.81 -14.69
C ILE A 209 -13.87 4.56 -14.82
N GLU A 210 -13.22 3.39 -14.78
CA GLU A 210 -13.92 2.13 -14.62
C GLU A 210 -14.40 2.00 -13.17
N GLU A 211 -15.71 1.79 -12.99
CA GLU A 211 -16.24 1.47 -11.67
C GLU A 211 -15.65 0.13 -11.22
N LYS A 212 -14.94 0.14 -10.10
CA LYS A 212 -14.48 -1.11 -9.45
C LYS A 212 -15.72 -1.90 -9.02
N LYS A 213 -16.09 -2.88 -9.81
CA LYS A 213 -17.21 -3.79 -9.50
C LYS A 213 -16.90 -4.72 -8.33
N ILE A 214 -15.62 -4.87 -7.97
CA ILE A 214 -15.14 -5.85 -7.00
C ILE A 214 -14.10 -5.14 -6.12
N ASP A 215 -14.36 -5.05 -4.82
CA ASP A 215 -13.40 -4.57 -3.82
C ASP A 215 -13.13 -5.65 -2.78
N ILE A 216 -12.06 -6.42 -3.00
CA ILE A 216 -11.63 -7.46 -2.06
C ILE A 216 -10.71 -6.91 -0.95
N LYS A 217 -10.25 -5.67 -1.06
CA LYS A 217 -9.24 -5.10 -0.15
C LYS A 217 -9.79 -4.87 1.25
N GLY A 218 -11.04 -4.45 1.35
CA GLY A 218 -11.75 -4.21 2.61
C GLY A 218 -12.51 -5.42 3.16
N ALA A 219 -12.45 -6.57 2.48
CA ALA A 219 -13.23 -7.75 2.86
C ALA A 219 -12.79 -8.34 4.21
N SER A 220 -13.77 -8.59 5.08
CA SER A 220 -13.52 -9.23 6.40
C SER A 220 -13.25 -10.73 6.29
N ILE A 221 -13.82 -11.39 5.28
CA ILE A 221 -13.63 -12.82 4.98
C ILE A 221 -13.33 -12.95 3.49
N ILE A 222 -12.33 -13.73 3.14
CA ILE A 222 -11.96 -14.04 1.76
C ILE A 222 -11.90 -15.55 1.56
N VAL A 223 -12.56 -16.05 0.52
CA VAL A 223 -12.39 -17.40 0.01
C VAL A 223 -11.61 -17.30 -1.31
N ALA A 224 -10.41 -17.82 -1.34
CA ALA A 224 -9.51 -17.71 -2.50
C ALA A 224 -9.30 -19.05 -3.19
N GLY A 225 -9.41 -19.07 -4.51
CA GLY A 225 -9.20 -20.24 -5.34
C GLY A 225 -7.84 -20.22 -6.06
N GLY A 226 -7.18 -21.38 -6.09
CA GLY A 226 -5.93 -21.59 -6.83
C GLY A 226 -6.14 -22.41 -8.11
N TYR A 227 -5.04 -22.57 -8.85
CA TYR A 227 -5.00 -23.43 -10.05
C TYR A 227 -5.33 -24.91 -9.73
N GLY A 228 -5.12 -25.34 -8.47
CA GLY A 228 -5.46 -26.69 -7.99
C GLY A 228 -6.95 -27.04 -8.06
N LEU A 229 -7.85 -26.07 -8.32
CA LEU A 229 -9.26 -26.33 -8.64
C LEU A 229 -9.46 -26.98 -10.01
N GLY A 230 -8.46 -26.89 -10.88
CA GLY A 230 -8.39 -27.59 -12.16
C GLY A 230 -9.21 -27.01 -13.30
N SER A 231 -10.34 -26.37 -13.03
CA SER A 231 -11.17 -25.75 -14.07
C SER A 231 -11.99 -24.57 -13.56
N LYS A 232 -12.52 -23.78 -14.49
CA LYS A 232 -13.44 -22.67 -14.21
C LYS A 232 -14.76 -23.17 -13.59
N GLU A 233 -15.23 -24.33 -14.00
CA GLU A 233 -16.45 -24.96 -13.47
C GLU A 233 -16.26 -25.30 -11.98
N ASN A 234 -15.13 -25.87 -11.61
CA ASN A 234 -14.80 -26.19 -10.22
C ASN A 234 -14.58 -24.93 -9.39
N PHE A 235 -14.11 -23.83 -10.03
CA PHE A 235 -13.92 -22.55 -9.33
C PHE A 235 -15.26 -21.99 -8.79
N LYS A 236 -16.40 -22.44 -9.32
CA LYS A 236 -17.72 -22.12 -8.77
C LYS A 236 -17.87 -22.51 -7.30
N LEU A 237 -17.21 -23.57 -6.85
CA LEU A 237 -17.23 -23.98 -5.43
C LEU A 237 -16.71 -22.87 -4.50
N VAL A 238 -15.74 -22.07 -4.97
CA VAL A 238 -15.20 -20.94 -4.21
C VAL A 238 -16.25 -19.84 -4.08
N TYR A 239 -16.98 -19.54 -5.17
CA TYR A 239 -18.09 -18.60 -5.14
C TYR A 239 -19.23 -19.09 -4.22
N ASP A 240 -19.61 -20.37 -4.32
CA ASP A 240 -20.67 -20.96 -3.50
C ASP A 240 -20.33 -20.93 -2.00
N LEU A 241 -19.05 -21.17 -1.65
CA LEU A 241 -18.58 -21.07 -0.26
C LEU A 241 -18.54 -19.62 0.21
N ALA A 242 -18.06 -18.71 -0.64
CA ALA A 242 -18.01 -17.29 -0.32
C ALA A 242 -19.40 -16.70 -0.08
N GLU A 243 -20.38 -17.04 -0.93
CA GLU A 243 -21.76 -16.61 -0.76
C GLU A 243 -22.34 -17.05 0.60
N VAL A 244 -22.12 -18.31 0.97
CA VAL A 244 -22.63 -18.86 2.22
C VAL A 244 -21.99 -18.22 3.46
N LEU A 245 -20.72 -17.80 3.36
CA LEU A 245 -19.98 -17.15 4.45
C LEU A 245 -20.14 -15.62 4.47
N GLY A 246 -20.78 -15.02 3.47
CA GLY A 246 -20.78 -13.57 3.28
C GLY A 246 -19.38 -13.02 3.01
N ALA A 247 -18.58 -13.77 2.26
CA ALA A 247 -17.19 -13.50 1.97
C ALA A 247 -16.99 -12.96 0.55
N GLU A 248 -15.87 -12.27 0.31
CA GLU A 248 -15.42 -11.95 -1.03
C GLU A 248 -14.59 -13.09 -1.62
N VAL A 249 -14.59 -13.17 -2.96
CA VAL A 249 -13.83 -14.17 -3.71
C VAL A 249 -12.49 -13.62 -4.15
N GLY A 250 -11.41 -14.29 -3.78
CA GLY A 250 -10.06 -14.04 -4.24
C GLY A 250 -9.53 -15.16 -5.15
N ALA A 251 -8.40 -14.91 -5.81
CA ALA A 251 -7.76 -15.91 -6.66
C ALA A 251 -6.24 -15.79 -6.66
N SER A 252 -5.56 -16.90 -6.91
CA SER A 252 -4.13 -16.88 -7.24
C SER A 252 -3.93 -16.40 -8.68
N ARG A 253 -2.76 -15.83 -8.99
CA ARG A 253 -2.39 -15.43 -10.35
C ARG A 253 -2.60 -16.57 -11.37
N ALA A 254 -2.17 -17.77 -11.05
CA ALA A 254 -2.30 -18.91 -11.94
C ALA A 254 -3.76 -19.26 -12.28
N ALA A 255 -4.69 -19.07 -11.34
CA ALA A 255 -6.13 -19.26 -11.59
C ALA A 255 -6.70 -18.15 -12.48
N VAL A 256 -6.25 -16.90 -12.30
CA VAL A 256 -6.64 -15.77 -13.16
C VAL A 256 -6.07 -15.94 -14.57
N ASP A 257 -4.78 -16.24 -14.70
CA ASP A 257 -4.11 -16.47 -16.00
C ASP A 257 -4.77 -17.64 -16.77
N ALA A 258 -5.33 -18.64 -16.06
CA ALA A 258 -6.11 -19.75 -16.64
C ALA A 258 -7.56 -19.37 -16.97
N GLY A 259 -8.01 -18.15 -16.69
CA GLY A 259 -9.35 -17.66 -16.96
C GLY A 259 -10.45 -18.23 -16.06
N PHE A 260 -10.09 -18.69 -14.83
CA PHE A 260 -11.08 -19.21 -13.88
C PHE A 260 -11.92 -18.08 -13.27
N THR A 261 -11.33 -16.89 -13.12
CA THR A 261 -12.01 -15.70 -12.59
C THR A 261 -11.35 -14.42 -13.13
N GLU A 262 -11.91 -13.25 -12.80
CA GLU A 262 -11.48 -11.93 -13.25
C GLU A 262 -10.16 -11.50 -12.59
N HIS A 263 -9.42 -10.62 -13.28
CA HIS A 263 -8.12 -10.12 -12.82
C HIS A 263 -8.20 -9.30 -11.51
N GLU A 264 -9.30 -8.62 -11.29
CA GLU A 264 -9.58 -7.79 -10.11
C GLU A 264 -9.61 -8.61 -8.81
N ARG A 265 -9.77 -9.93 -8.92
CA ARG A 265 -9.76 -10.87 -7.79
C ARG A 265 -8.36 -11.43 -7.49
N GLN A 266 -7.34 -11.04 -8.26
CA GLN A 266 -5.99 -11.54 -8.06
C GLN A 266 -5.37 -11.04 -6.75
N ILE A 267 -4.95 -11.97 -5.89
CA ILE A 267 -4.24 -11.70 -4.64
C ILE A 267 -2.77 -12.10 -4.78
N GLY A 268 -1.87 -11.23 -4.31
CA GLY A 268 -0.43 -11.47 -4.34
C GLY A 268 0.38 -10.23 -4.65
N GLN A 269 1.68 -10.39 -4.87
CA GLN A 269 2.60 -9.28 -5.15
C GLN A 269 2.24 -8.43 -6.37
N THR A 270 1.62 -9.04 -7.37
CA THR A 270 1.21 -8.38 -8.62
C THR A 270 -0.30 -8.14 -8.69
N GLY A 271 -1.02 -8.43 -7.62
CA GLY A 271 -2.43 -8.23 -7.45
C GLY A 271 -2.74 -7.36 -6.24
N VAL A 272 -3.89 -7.61 -5.62
CA VAL A 272 -4.33 -6.89 -4.42
C VAL A 272 -3.69 -7.51 -3.18
N THR A 273 -3.26 -6.66 -2.23
CA THR A 273 -2.89 -7.07 -0.88
C THR A 273 -4.11 -6.95 0.03
N VAL A 274 -4.41 -8.00 0.79
CA VAL A 274 -5.60 -8.13 1.63
C VAL A 274 -5.24 -8.47 3.07
N ARG A 275 -6.11 -8.09 4.02
CA ARG A 275 -5.93 -8.34 5.46
C ARG A 275 -7.26 -8.77 6.10
N PRO A 276 -7.86 -9.87 5.63
CA PRO A 276 -9.13 -10.33 6.19
C PRO A 276 -8.94 -10.89 7.61
N LYS A 277 -10.04 -10.94 8.35
CA LYS A 277 -10.08 -11.71 9.60
C LYS A 277 -9.99 -13.20 9.37
N LEU A 278 -10.48 -13.68 8.21
CA LEU A 278 -10.42 -15.08 7.80
C LEU A 278 -10.08 -15.18 6.32
N TYR A 279 -9.04 -15.94 6.00
CA TYR A 279 -8.63 -16.27 4.65
C TYR A 279 -8.73 -17.79 4.42
N ILE A 280 -9.53 -18.24 3.46
CA ILE A 280 -9.66 -19.65 3.12
C ILE A 280 -8.99 -19.88 1.75
N ALA A 281 -7.88 -20.61 1.75
CA ALA A 281 -7.09 -20.93 0.56
C ALA A 281 -7.49 -22.29 -0.01
N CYS A 282 -8.15 -22.34 -1.18
CA CYS A 282 -8.66 -23.54 -1.81
C CYS A 282 -7.80 -23.92 -3.02
N GLY A 283 -7.02 -25.01 -2.95
CA GLY A 283 -6.18 -25.48 -4.05
C GLY A 283 -5.07 -24.48 -4.44
N ILE A 284 -4.55 -23.73 -3.47
CA ILE A 284 -3.45 -22.77 -3.63
C ILE A 284 -2.16 -23.42 -3.12
N SER A 285 -1.07 -23.35 -3.90
CA SER A 285 0.22 -23.91 -3.51
C SER A 285 0.92 -23.12 -2.39
N GLY A 286 0.70 -21.79 -2.32
CA GLY A 286 1.32 -20.95 -1.30
C GLY A 286 2.72 -20.47 -1.64
N GLN A 287 3.01 -20.25 -2.92
CA GLN A 287 4.22 -19.56 -3.33
C GLN A 287 4.28 -18.15 -2.76
N ILE A 288 5.49 -17.64 -2.49
CA ILE A 288 5.69 -16.37 -1.82
C ILE A 288 5.04 -15.18 -2.56
N GLN A 289 4.93 -15.28 -3.90
CA GLN A 289 4.26 -14.26 -4.70
C GLN A 289 2.77 -14.12 -4.36
N HIS A 290 2.13 -15.21 -3.91
CA HIS A 290 0.75 -15.18 -3.46
C HIS A 290 0.66 -14.82 -1.97
N THR A 291 1.47 -15.47 -1.13
CA THR A 291 1.40 -15.29 0.32
C THR A 291 1.75 -13.87 0.75
N ALA A 292 2.65 -13.17 0.06
CA ALA A 292 2.95 -11.76 0.29
C ALA A 292 1.73 -10.81 0.12
N GLY A 293 0.65 -11.28 -0.51
CA GLY A 293 -0.59 -10.53 -0.62
C GLY A 293 -1.62 -10.87 0.46
N MET A 294 -1.38 -11.86 1.35
CA MET A 294 -2.36 -12.31 2.35
C MET A 294 -1.76 -12.72 3.69
N ASP A 295 -0.45 -12.62 3.88
CA ASP A 295 0.27 -13.02 5.09
C ASP A 295 -0.13 -12.25 6.36
N GLN A 296 -0.80 -11.11 6.20
CA GLN A 296 -1.35 -10.30 7.29
C GLN A 296 -2.81 -10.68 7.63
N SER A 297 -3.32 -11.79 7.10
CA SER A 297 -4.64 -12.32 7.49
C SER A 297 -4.62 -12.76 8.96
N ALA A 298 -5.70 -12.48 9.71
CA ALA A 298 -5.74 -12.82 11.13
C ALA A 298 -5.86 -14.34 11.37
N MET A 299 -6.50 -15.07 10.45
CA MET A 299 -6.62 -16.52 10.45
C MET A 299 -6.57 -17.04 9.02
N VAL A 300 -5.83 -18.11 8.79
CA VAL A 300 -5.68 -18.78 7.49
C VAL A 300 -6.12 -20.24 7.60
N ILE A 301 -7.04 -20.65 6.72
CA ILE A 301 -7.42 -22.05 6.53
C ILE A 301 -6.95 -22.47 5.14
N SER A 302 -6.19 -23.56 5.02
CA SER A 302 -5.83 -24.13 3.73
C SER A 302 -6.57 -25.42 3.45
N ILE A 303 -6.99 -25.62 2.20
CA ILE A 303 -7.57 -26.88 1.68
C ILE A 303 -6.72 -27.27 0.49
N ASN A 304 -5.96 -28.38 0.63
CA ASN A 304 -5.06 -28.82 -0.42
C ASN A 304 -4.95 -30.36 -0.42
N THR A 305 -4.79 -30.94 -1.59
CA THR A 305 -4.53 -32.40 -1.73
C THR A 305 -3.08 -32.74 -1.36
N ASP A 306 -2.15 -31.79 -1.51
CA ASP A 306 -0.75 -31.94 -1.14
C ASP A 306 -0.55 -31.54 0.34
N PRO A 307 -0.21 -32.50 1.24
CA PRO A 307 0.04 -32.20 2.64
C PRO A 307 1.29 -31.33 2.87
N ASP A 308 2.22 -31.32 1.92
CA ASP A 308 3.48 -30.58 1.99
C ASP A 308 3.40 -29.21 1.27
N ALA A 309 2.23 -28.82 0.79
CA ALA A 309 2.05 -27.53 0.12
C ALA A 309 2.55 -26.38 1.03
N PRO A 310 3.34 -25.44 0.50
CA PRO A 310 3.88 -24.32 1.28
C PRO A 310 2.82 -23.50 2.03
N ILE A 311 1.59 -23.40 1.49
CA ILE A 311 0.47 -22.70 2.15
C ILE A 311 0.15 -23.29 3.52
N ASN A 312 0.32 -24.62 3.70
CA ASN A 312 0.02 -25.31 4.95
C ASN A 312 0.95 -24.88 6.09
N LYS A 313 2.16 -24.35 5.77
CA LYS A 313 3.12 -23.87 6.78
C LYS A 313 2.72 -22.54 7.41
N ILE A 314 1.88 -21.78 6.75
CA ILE A 314 1.39 -20.47 7.24
C ILE A 314 -0.09 -20.52 7.63
N ALA A 315 -0.75 -21.65 7.39
CA ALA A 315 -2.15 -21.84 7.77
C ALA A 315 -2.27 -22.19 9.25
N ASP A 316 -3.24 -21.58 9.93
CA ASP A 316 -3.64 -21.96 11.29
C ASP A 316 -4.33 -23.34 11.29
N TYR A 317 -5.07 -23.63 10.20
CA TYR A 317 -5.71 -24.91 9.98
C TYR A 317 -5.44 -25.41 8.56
N ALA A 318 -4.78 -26.57 8.43
CA ALA A 318 -4.54 -27.24 7.16
C ALA A 318 -5.45 -28.46 7.02
N ILE A 319 -6.26 -28.48 5.97
CA ILE A 319 -7.16 -29.57 5.63
C ILE A 319 -6.57 -30.29 4.41
N THR A 320 -6.06 -31.51 4.61
CA THR A 320 -5.62 -32.35 3.50
C THR A 320 -6.83 -33.05 2.87
N GLY A 321 -7.16 -32.66 1.65
CA GLY A 321 -8.33 -33.21 0.95
C GLY A 321 -8.63 -32.53 -0.38
N ASP A 322 -9.48 -33.16 -1.16
CA ASP A 322 -9.95 -32.60 -2.43
C ASP A 322 -10.98 -31.49 -2.16
N VAL A 323 -10.76 -30.32 -2.77
CA VAL A 323 -11.69 -29.18 -2.68
C VAL A 323 -13.12 -29.53 -3.09
N ASN A 324 -13.27 -30.44 -4.08
CA ASN A 324 -14.56 -30.91 -4.56
C ASN A 324 -15.34 -31.75 -3.50
N GLU A 325 -14.64 -32.29 -2.51
CA GLU A 325 -15.27 -33.00 -1.40
C GLU A 325 -15.40 -32.15 -0.16
N VAL A 326 -14.37 -31.35 0.15
CA VAL A 326 -14.28 -30.58 1.39
C VAL A 326 -15.26 -29.41 1.36
N ILE A 327 -15.26 -28.62 0.30
CA ILE A 327 -16.08 -27.40 0.21
C ILE A 327 -17.59 -27.71 0.33
N PRO A 328 -18.17 -28.69 -0.38
CA PRO A 328 -19.58 -29.02 -0.20
C PRO A 328 -19.94 -29.48 1.23
N LYS A 329 -19.01 -30.19 1.91
CA LYS A 329 -19.20 -30.58 3.31
C LYS A 329 -19.21 -29.37 4.24
N MET A 330 -18.28 -28.41 4.02
CA MET A 330 -18.23 -27.15 4.77
C MET A 330 -19.53 -26.35 4.60
N ILE A 331 -19.98 -26.16 3.36
CA ILE A 331 -21.22 -25.43 3.05
C ILE A 331 -22.42 -26.10 3.74
N LYS A 332 -22.54 -27.43 3.65
CA LYS A 332 -23.61 -28.18 4.29
C LYS A 332 -23.60 -28.02 5.80
N TYR A 333 -22.41 -28.15 6.42
CA TYR A 333 -22.27 -28.02 7.88
C TYR A 333 -22.61 -26.61 8.36
N TYR A 334 -22.12 -25.59 7.65
CA TYR A 334 -22.39 -24.19 8.01
C TYR A 334 -23.88 -23.88 7.93
N LYS A 335 -24.57 -24.28 6.83
CA LYS A 335 -26.02 -24.07 6.69
C LYS A 335 -26.85 -24.79 7.75
N GLN A 336 -26.35 -25.88 8.31
CA GLN A 336 -27.05 -26.61 9.36
C GLN A 336 -26.85 -26.02 10.75
N ASN A 337 -25.73 -25.33 11.01
CA ASN A 337 -25.32 -24.88 12.33
C ASN A 337 -25.28 -23.37 12.51
N SER A 338 -25.28 -22.58 11.43
CA SER A 338 -25.43 -21.11 11.51
C SER A 338 -26.94 -20.80 11.60
N LYS A 339 -27.38 -20.46 12.82
CA LYS A 339 -28.70 -19.89 13.08
C LYS A 339 -28.58 -18.40 13.33
#